data_1ab5972af4eaa6f888a3a4fc55f2b440
#
_entry.id   1ab5972af4eaa6f888a3a4fc55f2b440
#
_cell.length_a   1.000
_cell.length_b   1.000
_cell.length_c   1.000
_cell.angle_alpha   90.00
_cell.angle_beta   90.00
_cell.angle_gamma   90.00
#
_symmetry.space_group_name_H-M   'P 1'
#
loop_
_entity.id
_entity.type
_entity.pdbx_description
1 polymer ?
#
loop_
_entity_poly.entity_id
_entity_poly.type
_entity_poly.pdbx_seq_one_letter_code
_entity_poly.pdbx_strand_id
1 'polypeptide(L)'
;MNKTKSKKKKLLMILCGLVILVIAADWSLTVAIYNENFNQRFESNESFMRHVEDFDGLQRTRYEFASDKGQKLTGYMYTSKEEPRGIIVMAHGVGGGGHNSYMDIINYFAQHGYGVFAYDATGNDESEGEGVGGLPQGVIDLDYAVSFVEESGNFPNLPIALFGHSWGGYSVCSVLTYHPEVKAVIACSGFNSSLGMFEAEGKKQAGAGIYFILPFVKLHEWIKFGGYASHTAMDGFSESNAAVMILHSFDDEMVPAEYGYDIYYETYGDDSRFRFIHFEDRGHNCFNDETGLDTELLEDFVGFYEQKFSQNTDG
;
A
#
# COMPACT_ATOMS: atom_id res chain seq x y z
N MET A 1 -3.66 -57.52 -28.39
CA MET A 1 -2.82 -56.40 -27.89
C MET A 1 -3.39 -54.98 -28.14
N ASN A 2 -4.24 -54.72 -29.15
CA ASN A 2 -4.74 -53.39 -29.50
C ASN A 2 -5.89 -52.82 -28.60
N LYS A 3 -6.80 -53.69 -28.08
CA LYS A 3 -7.97 -53.22 -27.29
C LYS A 3 -7.58 -52.65 -25.92
N THR A 4 -6.53 -53.11 -25.28
CA THR A 4 -6.03 -52.63 -23.97
C THR A 4 -5.35 -51.25 -24.10
N LYS A 5 -4.63 -51.01 -25.20
CA LYS A 5 -4.02 -49.69 -25.49
C LYS A 5 -5.09 -48.64 -25.75
N SER A 6 -6.18 -48.98 -26.42
CA SER A 6 -7.33 -48.09 -26.70
C SER A 6 -8.06 -47.69 -25.40
N LYS A 7 -8.30 -48.67 -24.51
CA LYS A 7 -8.93 -48.36 -23.19
C LYS A 7 -8.08 -47.46 -22.32
N LYS A 8 -6.74 -47.67 -22.28
CA LYS A 8 -5.82 -46.81 -21.54
C LYS A 8 -5.81 -45.37 -22.07
N LYS A 9 -5.84 -45.17 -23.41
CA LYS A 9 -5.93 -43.84 -24.04
C LYS A 9 -7.25 -43.12 -23.68
N LYS A 10 -8.37 -43.85 -23.72
CA LYS A 10 -9.69 -43.26 -23.32
C LYS A 10 -9.69 -42.88 -21.84
N LEU A 11 -9.16 -43.72 -20.96
CA LEU A 11 -9.07 -43.42 -19.54
C LEU A 11 -8.19 -42.21 -19.29
N LEU A 12 -7.05 -42.10 -19.97
CA LEU A 12 -6.16 -40.92 -19.87
C LEU A 12 -6.86 -39.63 -20.35
N MET A 13 -7.58 -39.70 -21.50
CA MET A 13 -8.34 -38.53 -21.97
C MET A 13 -9.43 -38.10 -20.99
N ILE A 14 -10.14 -39.03 -20.35
CA ILE A 14 -11.15 -38.74 -19.34
C ILE A 14 -10.46 -38.07 -18.12
N LEU A 15 -9.35 -38.62 -17.66
CA LEU A 15 -8.59 -38.07 -16.53
C LEU A 15 -8.07 -36.65 -16.83
N CYS A 16 -7.50 -36.43 -18.03
CA CYS A 16 -7.09 -35.10 -18.47
C CYS A 16 -8.28 -34.13 -18.54
N GLY A 17 -9.41 -34.58 -19.04
CA GLY A 17 -10.63 -33.76 -19.09
C GLY A 17 -11.12 -33.37 -17.68
N LEU A 18 -11.09 -34.28 -16.72
CA LEU A 18 -11.43 -34.00 -15.33
C LEU A 18 -10.46 -33.02 -14.69
N VAL A 19 -9.16 -33.18 -14.92
CA VAL A 19 -8.14 -32.21 -14.39
C VAL A 19 -8.37 -30.83 -14.98
N ILE A 20 -8.63 -30.72 -16.28
CA ILE A 20 -8.95 -29.41 -16.92
C ILE A 20 -10.20 -28.79 -16.30
N LEU A 21 -11.25 -29.58 -16.03
CA LEU A 21 -12.48 -29.09 -15.41
C LEU A 21 -12.23 -28.58 -13.98
N VAL A 22 -11.41 -29.27 -13.20
CA VAL A 22 -11.03 -28.84 -11.85
C VAL A 22 -10.27 -27.50 -11.92
N ILE A 23 -9.25 -27.42 -12.77
CA ILE A 23 -8.48 -26.18 -12.97
C ILE A 23 -9.38 -25.02 -13.37
N ALA A 24 -10.31 -25.24 -14.32
CA ALA A 24 -11.24 -24.21 -14.75
C ALA A 24 -12.22 -23.79 -13.65
N ALA A 25 -12.65 -24.72 -12.80
CA ALA A 25 -13.52 -24.42 -11.66
C ALA A 25 -12.76 -23.60 -10.60
N ASP A 26 -11.53 -23.98 -10.25
CA ASP A 26 -10.69 -23.25 -9.30
C ASP A 26 -10.36 -21.85 -9.81
N TRP A 27 -10.03 -21.71 -11.09
CA TRP A 27 -9.83 -20.40 -11.72
C TRP A 27 -11.07 -19.52 -11.62
N SER A 28 -12.23 -20.06 -11.99
CA SER A 28 -13.49 -19.31 -11.95
C SER A 28 -13.87 -18.87 -10.52
N LEU A 29 -13.64 -19.76 -9.55
CA LEU A 29 -13.87 -19.47 -8.14
C LEU A 29 -12.91 -18.38 -7.66
N THR A 30 -11.63 -18.49 -8.01
CA THR A 30 -10.61 -17.48 -7.64
C THR A 30 -10.98 -16.09 -8.17
N VAL A 31 -11.35 -16.00 -9.47
CA VAL A 31 -11.75 -14.73 -10.08
C VAL A 31 -13.02 -14.18 -9.42
N ALA A 32 -13.99 -15.03 -9.08
CA ALA A 32 -15.21 -14.58 -8.40
C ALA A 32 -14.91 -14.02 -7.01
N ILE A 33 -14.14 -14.73 -6.18
CA ILE A 33 -13.72 -14.28 -4.84
C ILE A 33 -12.91 -12.99 -4.96
N TYR A 34 -11.97 -12.91 -5.90
CA TYR A 34 -11.15 -11.73 -6.11
C TYR A 34 -12.01 -10.50 -6.45
N ASN A 35 -12.94 -10.65 -7.37
CA ASN A 35 -13.82 -9.59 -7.80
C ASN A 35 -14.79 -9.15 -6.68
N GLU A 36 -15.28 -10.08 -5.86
CA GLU A 36 -16.13 -9.77 -4.72
C GLU A 36 -15.44 -8.85 -3.72
N ASN A 37 -14.12 -9.07 -3.49
CA ASN A 37 -13.34 -8.27 -2.53
C ASN A 37 -12.87 -6.93 -3.11
N PHE A 38 -12.59 -6.83 -4.41
CA PHE A 38 -11.90 -5.66 -4.97
C PHE A 38 -12.67 -4.88 -6.05
N ASN A 39 -13.80 -5.37 -6.55
CA ASN A 39 -14.64 -4.63 -7.50
C ASN A 39 -15.69 -3.78 -6.78
N GLN A 40 -15.27 -3.08 -5.73
CA GLN A 40 -16.12 -2.13 -5.01
C GLN A 40 -15.35 -0.85 -4.77
N ARG A 41 -16.08 0.26 -4.81
CA ARG A 41 -15.58 1.57 -4.42
C ARG A 41 -15.67 1.73 -2.92
N PHE A 42 -14.78 2.54 -2.38
CA PHE A 42 -14.84 2.97 -0.99
C PHE A 42 -14.94 4.49 -0.93
N GLU A 43 -15.88 4.96 -0.13
CA GLU A 43 -16.13 6.37 0.10
C GLU A 43 -15.87 6.71 1.57
N SER A 44 -15.24 7.84 1.82
CA SER A 44 -15.03 8.33 3.16
C SER A 44 -16.38 8.60 3.85
N ASN A 45 -16.47 8.22 5.12
CA ASN A 45 -17.68 8.51 5.90
C ASN A 45 -17.68 9.98 6.33
N GLU A 46 -18.58 10.76 5.75
CA GLU A 46 -18.70 12.21 6.02
C GLU A 46 -18.79 12.56 7.53
N SER A 47 -19.33 11.66 8.35
CA SER A 47 -19.45 11.89 9.80
C SER A 47 -18.10 11.88 10.52
N PHE A 48 -17.05 11.33 9.92
CA PHE A 48 -15.70 11.25 10.47
C PHE A 48 -14.68 12.03 9.66
N MET A 49 -15.10 12.64 8.54
CA MET A 49 -14.21 13.48 7.73
C MET A 49 -13.84 14.75 8.46
N ARG A 50 -12.56 15.09 8.36
CA ARG A 50 -12.04 16.42 8.72
C ARG A 50 -11.82 17.21 7.42
N HIS A 51 -12.17 18.47 7.45
CA HIS A 51 -12.02 19.37 6.31
C HIS A 51 -10.81 20.29 6.51
N VAL A 52 -10.29 20.86 5.43
CA VAL A 52 -9.14 21.77 5.51
C VAL A 52 -9.44 22.98 6.40
N GLU A 53 -10.69 23.40 6.45
CA GLU A 53 -11.20 24.51 7.27
C GLU A 53 -11.17 24.24 8.78
N ASP A 54 -11.06 22.97 9.19
CA ASP A 54 -10.94 22.57 10.60
C ASP A 54 -9.54 22.80 11.16
N PHE A 55 -8.58 23.18 10.30
CA PHE A 55 -7.17 23.33 10.64
C PHE A 55 -6.66 24.73 10.34
N ASP A 56 -6.21 25.43 11.36
CA ASP A 56 -5.72 26.81 11.24
C ASP A 56 -4.50 26.89 10.31
N GLY A 57 -4.64 27.65 9.22
CA GLY A 57 -3.54 27.93 8.28
C GLY A 57 -3.19 26.79 7.32
N LEU A 58 -3.88 25.65 7.37
CA LEU A 58 -3.75 24.63 6.37
C LEU A 58 -4.36 25.10 5.05
N GLN A 59 -3.64 24.89 3.96
CA GLN A 59 -4.09 25.20 2.61
C GLN A 59 -4.02 23.94 1.76
N ARG A 60 -4.89 23.85 0.74
CA ARG A 60 -4.82 22.76 -0.22
C ARG A 60 -4.99 23.24 -1.66
N THR A 61 -4.29 22.58 -2.58
CA THR A 61 -4.46 22.75 -4.02
C THR A 61 -4.80 21.41 -4.64
N ARG A 62 -5.90 21.34 -5.38
CA ARG A 62 -6.39 20.11 -6.04
C ARG A 62 -5.68 19.89 -7.36
N TYR A 63 -5.32 18.64 -7.62
CA TYR A 63 -4.73 18.17 -8.87
C TYR A 63 -5.46 16.94 -9.37
N GLU A 64 -5.36 16.69 -10.67
CA GLU A 64 -5.77 15.45 -11.32
C GLU A 64 -4.58 14.90 -12.12
N PHE A 65 -4.36 13.62 -12.04
CA PHE A 65 -3.35 12.90 -12.80
C PHE A 65 -3.85 11.52 -13.22
N ALA A 66 -3.27 10.96 -14.27
CA ALA A 66 -3.68 9.64 -14.76
C ALA A 66 -2.89 8.54 -14.06
N SER A 67 -3.52 7.38 -13.78
CA SER A 67 -2.86 6.13 -13.44
C SER A 67 -2.73 5.22 -14.68
N ASP A 68 -2.32 3.98 -14.49
CA ASP A 68 -1.85 3.04 -15.53
C ASP A 68 -2.84 2.76 -16.67
N LYS A 69 -4.14 2.79 -16.38
CA LYS A 69 -5.20 2.54 -17.37
C LYS A 69 -5.87 3.81 -17.89
N GLY A 70 -5.27 4.97 -17.55
CA GLY A 70 -5.80 6.28 -17.91
C GLY A 70 -6.92 6.78 -17.03
N GLN A 71 -7.29 6.05 -15.97
CA GLN A 71 -8.24 6.54 -14.95
C GLN A 71 -7.60 7.72 -14.21
N LYS A 72 -8.43 8.75 -13.96
CA LYS A 72 -8.00 9.94 -13.27
C LYS A 72 -8.00 9.71 -11.77
N LEU A 73 -6.89 10.03 -11.15
CA LEU A 73 -6.76 10.13 -9.70
C LEU A 73 -6.84 11.58 -9.28
N THR A 74 -7.51 11.82 -8.17
CA THR A 74 -7.56 13.12 -7.51
C THR A 74 -6.54 13.15 -6.39
N GLY A 75 -5.70 14.18 -6.40
CA GLY A 75 -4.70 14.41 -5.37
C GLY A 75 -4.73 15.86 -4.91
N TYR A 76 -4.23 16.09 -3.72
CA TYR A 76 -4.17 17.39 -3.08
C TYR A 76 -2.77 17.66 -2.51
N MET A 77 -2.20 18.81 -2.84
CA MET A 77 -1.03 19.32 -2.13
C MET A 77 -1.52 20.14 -0.95
N TYR A 78 -1.18 19.70 0.24
CA TYR A 78 -1.42 20.39 1.49
C TYR A 78 -0.16 21.12 1.95
N THR A 79 -0.29 22.37 2.34
CA THR A 79 0.82 23.21 2.83
C THR A 79 0.35 24.08 3.97
N SER A 80 1.29 24.52 4.80
CA SER A 80 1.08 25.63 5.75
C SER A 80 1.49 26.96 5.10
N LYS A 81 1.63 28.01 5.92
CA LYS A 81 2.05 29.34 5.46
C LYS A 81 3.53 29.43 5.06
N GLU A 82 4.34 28.45 5.45
CA GLU A 82 5.78 28.42 5.18
C GLU A 82 6.09 27.65 3.90
N GLU A 83 7.19 28.01 3.24
CA GLU A 83 7.69 27.25 2.09
C GLU A 83 8.14 25.85 2.56
N PRO A 84 7.72 24.78 1.87
CA PRO A 84 8.03 23.43 2.29
C PRO A 84 9.52 23.13 2.08
N ARG A 85 10.11 22.39 3.02
CA ARG A 85 11.50 21.88 2.98
C ARG A 85 11.63 20.49 2.38
N GLY A 86 10.53 19.83 2.10
CA GLY A 86 10.40 18.53 1.48
C GLY A 86 8.96 18.19 1.16
N ILE A 87 8.74 17.17 0.36
CA ILE A 87 7.40 16.69 0.01
C ILE A 87 7.22 15.29 0.58
N ILE A 88 6.11 15.08 1.29
CA ILE A 88 5.67 13.75 1.74
C ILE A 88 4.53 13.32 0.81
N VAL A 89 4.71 12.24 0.05
CA VAL A 89 3.62 11.60 -0.69
C VAL A 89 2.96 10.58 0.21
N MET A 90 1.65 10.72 0.41
CA MET A 90 0.89 9.92 1.36
C MET A 90 -0.03 8.94 0.65
N ALA A 91 0.12 7.64 0.99
CA ALA A 91 -0.74 6.55 0.53
C ALA A 91 -1.66 6.08 1.66
N HIS A 92 -2.97 6.12 1.43
CA HIS A 92 -4.00 5.72 2.40
C HIS A 92 -4.23 4.21 2.46
N GLY A 93 -4.90 3.73 3.50
CA GLY A 93 -5.37 2.35 3.65
C GLY A 93 -6.59 2.04 2.78
N VAL A 94 -6.91 0.75 2.58
CA VAL A 94 -8.10 0.32 1.84
C VAL A 94 -9.31 0.19 2.77
N GLY A 95 -10.50 0.49 2.24
CA GLY A 95 -11.79 0.23 2.92
C GLY A 95 -12.39 1.40 3.69
N GLY A 96 -11.60 2.46 3.95
CA GLY A 96 -12.05 3.65 4.68
C GLY A 96 -12.29 4.90 3.81
N GLY A 97 -12.34 4.76 2.50
CA GLY A 97 -12.28 5.87 1.55
C GLY A 97 -10.83 6.30 1.26
N GLY A 98 -10.64 7.54 0.82
CA GLY A 98 -9.36 8.07 0.40
C GLY A 98 -8.53 8.71 1.53
N HIS A 99 -7.83 9.78 1.17
CA HIS A 99 -6.90 10.48 2.06
C HIS A 99 -7.55 11.22 3.22
N ASN A 100 -8.87 11.50 3.15
CA ASN A 100 -9.59 12.29 4.17
C ASN A 100 -9.52 11.69 5.59
N SER A 101 -9.31 10.38 5.70
CA SER A 101 -9.13 9.71 7.00
C SER A 101 -7.82 10.06 7.71
N TYR A 102 -6.90 10.75 7.03
CA TYR A 102 -5.55 11.08 7.52
C TYR A 102 -5.32 12.58 7.70
N MET A 103 -6.36 13.41 7.69
CA MET A 103 -6.24 14.87 7.71
C MET A 103 -5.47 15.40 8.93
N ASP A 104 -5.57 14.74 10.08
CA ASP A 104 -4.81 15.14 11.28
C ASP A 104 -3.30 14.95 11.08
N ILE A 105 -2.87 13.83 10.48
CA ILE A 105 -1.46 13.57 10.16
C ILE A 105 -0.98 14.50 9.05
N ILE A 106 -1.80 14.73 8.02
CA ILE A 106 -1.52 15.66 6.92
C ILE A 106 -1.27 17.06 7.47
N ASN A 107 -2.18 17.55 8.33
CA ASN A 107 -2.01 18.84 8.97
C ASN A 107 -0.75 18.89 9.82
N TYR A 108 -0.47 17.83 10.61
CA TYR A 108 0.72 17.80 11.45
C TYR A 108 2.00 17.98 10.63
N PHE A 109 2.18 17.21 9.56
CA PHE A 109 3.34 17.36 8.67
C PHE A 109 3.38 18.73 8.00
N ALA A 110 2.24 19.26 7.53
CA ALA A 110 2.17 20.58 6.92
C ALA A 110 2.59 21.70 7.90
N GLN A 111 2.14 21.64 9.15
CA GLN A 111 2.51 22.60 10.19
C GLN A 111 4.00 22.52 10.58
N HIS A 112 4.66 21.38 10.30
CA HIS A 112 6.10 21.16 10.52
C HIS A 112 6.94 21.40 9.27
N GLY A 113 6.42 22.15 8.28
CA GLY A 113 7.18 22.64 7.13
C GLY A 113 7.37 21.60 6.01
N TYR A 114 6.45 20.66 5.85
CA TYR A 114 6.40 19.77 4.69
C TYR A 114 5.22 20.11 3.78
N GLY A 115 5.41 19.96 2.48
CA GLY A 115 4.30 19.80 1.55
C GLY A 115 3.81 18.36 1.64
N VAL A 116 2.52 18.12 1.79
CA VAL A 116 1.96 16.77 1.81
C VAL A 116 1.11 16.56 0.57
N PHE A 117 1.56 15.70 -0.34
CA PHE A 117 0.75 15.29 -1.48
C PHE A 117 0.00 14.02 -1.12
N ALA A 118 -1.28 14.18 -0.81
CA ALA A 118 -2.19 13.07 -0.51
C ALA A 118 -3.18 12.89 -1.66
N TYR A 119 -3.48 11.66 -2.04
CA TYR A 119 -4.36 11.35 -3.15
C TYR A 119 -5.35 10.25 -2.78
N ASP A 120 -6.44 10.18 -3.52
CA ASP A 120 -7.37 9.06 -3.46
C ASP A 120 -6.94 8.03 -4.51
N ALA A 121 -6.68 6.81 -4.10
CA ALA A 121 -6.33 5.73 -5.01
C ALA A 121 -7.52 5.32 -5.90
N THR A 122 -7.26 4.60 -6.98
CA THR A 122 -8.29 4.07 -7.89
C THR A 122 -9.46 3.46 -7.11
N GLY A 123 -10.68 3.89 -7.43
CA GLY A 123 -11.90 3.37 -6.79
C GLY A 123 -12.16 3.88 -5.38
N ASN A 124 -11.52 4.97 -4.96
CA ASN A 124 -11.77 5.64 -3.68
C ASN A 124 -12.17 7.11 -3.90
N ASP A 125 -13.05 7.60 -3.06
CA ASP A 125 -13.54 8.99 -2.99
C ASP A 125 -13.63 9.69 -4.36
N GLU A 126 -12.85 10.75 -4.62
CA GLU A 126 -12.94 11.55 -5.85
C GLU A 126 -12.20 10.94 -7.05
N SER A 127 -11.45 9.86 -6.87
CA SER A 127 -10.76 9.20 -7.98
C SER A 127 -11.67 8.30 -8.80
N GLU A 128 -11.35 8.16 -10.09
CA GLU A 128 -12.07 7.26 -10.99
C GLU A 128 -11.77 5.79 -10.68
N GLY A 129 -12.57 4.90 -11.22
CA GLY A 129 -12.50 3.45 -11.09
C GLY A 129 -13.78 2.87 -10.52
N GLU A 130 -14.25 1.76 -11.09
CA GLU A 130 -15.47 1.06 -10.61
C GLU A 130 -15.21 0.30 -9.29
N GLY A 131 -13.94 0.16 -8.91
CA GLY A 131 -13.47 -0.45 -7.67
C GLY A 131 -11.95 -0.36 -7.56
N VAL A 132 -11.43 -0.74 -6.40
CA VAL A 132 -9.99 -0.75 -6.09
C VAL A 132 -9.19 -1.64 -7.05
N GLY A 133 -9.80 -2.71 -7.53
CA GLY A 133 -9.20 -3.61 -8.50
C GLY A 133 -8.28 -4.67 -7.91
N GLY A 134 -7.60 -4.42 -6.81
CA GLY A 134 -6.69 -5.34 -6.13
C GLY A 134 -5.59 -4.63 -5.35
N LEU A 135 -4.93 -5.31 -4.43
CA LEU A 135 -3.89 -4.69 -3.60
C LEU A 135 -2.69 -4.15 -4.40
N PRO A 136 -2.22 -4.77 -5.52
CA PRO A 136 -1.15 -4.20 -6.33
C PRO A 136 -1.50 -2.85 -6.97
N GLN A 137 -2.79 -2.49 -7.11
CA GLN A 137 -3.20 -1.19 -7.65
C GLN A 137 -2.69 -0.04 -6.78
N GLY A 138 -2.58 -0.21 -5.45
CA GLY A 138 -2.04 0.82 -4.57
C GLY A 138 -0.57 1.15 -4.86
N VAL A 139 0.23 0.15 -5.24
CA VAL A 139 1.63 0.38 -5.65
C VAL A 139 1.68 1.14 -6.98
N ILE A 140 0.81 0.76 -7.93
CA ILE A 140 0.70 1.44 -9.23
C ILE A 140 0.29 2.90 -9.05
N ASP A 141 -0.77 3.14 -8.31
CA ASP A 141 -1.29 4.50 -8.11
C ASP A 141 -0.26 5.40 -7.39
N LEU A 142 0.50 4.83 -6.45
CA LEU A 142 1.57 5.54 -5.78
C LEU A 142 2.77 5.82 -6.71
N ASP A 143 3.16 4.88 -7.58
CA ASP A 143 4.18 5.09 -8.61
C ASP A 143 3.81 6.30 -9.49
N TYR A 144 2.57 6.33 -9.98
CA TYR A 144 2.07 7.47 -10.78
C TYR A 144 1.94 8.76 -9.96
N ALA A 145 1.63 8.69 -8.67
CA ALA A 145 1.57 9.86 -7.80
C ALA A 145 2.96 10.46 -7.54
N VAL A 146 3.96 9.64 -7.27
CA VAL A 146 5.35 10.08 -7.09
C VAL A 146 5.88 10.66 -8.39
N SER A 147 5.72 9.96 -9.51
CA SER A 147 6.10 10.47 -10.84
C SER A 147 5.42 11.81 -11.17
N PHE A 148 4.14 11.97 -10.82
CA PHE A 148 3.43 13.24 -11.02
C PHE A 148 4.03 14.37 -10.18
N VAL A 149 4.40 14.10 -8.94
CA VAL A 149 5.06 15.10 -8.08
C VAL A 149 6.42 15.49 -8.65
N GLU A 150 7.19 14.56 -9.19
CA GLU A 150 8.53 14.81 -9.70
C GLU A 150 8.52 15.49 -11.07
N GLU A 151 7.65 15.06 -11.99
CA GLU A 151 7.78 15.36 -13.41
C GLU A 151 6.80 16.42 -13.93
N SER A 152 5.68 16.68 -13.23
CA SER A 152 4.64 17.57 -13.74
C SER A 152 5.05 19.05 -13.84
N GLY A 153 6.10 19.45 -13.13
CA GLY A 153 6.52 20.85 -13.02
C GLY A 153 5.59 21.72 -12.15
N ASN A 154 4.61 21.12 -11.48
CA ASN A 154 3.68 21.82 -10.59
C ASN A 154 4.26 22.05 -9.20
N PHE A 155 5.31 21.34 -8.83
CA PHE A 155 5.88 21.32 -7.48
C PHE A 155 7.33 21.77 -7.49
N PRO A 156 7.83 22.36 -6.39
CA PRO A 156 9.25 22.66 -6.27
C PRO A 156 10.06 21.36 -6.25
N ASN A 157 11.27 21.41 -6.82
CA ASN A 157 12.20 20.27 -6.78
C ASN A 157 12.79 20.11 -5.37
N LEU A 158 12.09 19.36 -4.53
CA LEU A 158 12.43 19.09 -3.14
C LEU A 158 12.62 17.59 -2.92
N PRO A 159 13.36 17.19 -1.86
CA PRO A 159 13.45 15.78 -1.51
C PRO A 159 12.07 15.19 -1.19
N ILE A 160 11.84 13.96 -1.66
CA ILE A 160 10.59 13.21 -1.45
C ILE A 160 10.77 12.17 -0.38
N ALA A 161 9.81 12.09 0.52
CA ALA A 161 9.58 11.00 1.45
C ALA A 161 8.17 10.43 1.27
N LEU A 162 7.93 9.23 1.78
CA LEU A 162 6.64 8.56 1.71
C LEU A 162 6.09 8.27 3.11
N PHE A 163 4.77 8.39 3.24
CA PHE A 163 4.03 7.92 4.40
C PHE A 163 2.91 6.99 3.94
N GLY A 164 2.74 5.84 4.60
CA GLY A 164 1.65 4.93 4.27
C GLY A 164 1.15 4.13 5.46
N HIS A 165 -0.14 3.84 5.46
CA HIS A 165 -0.79 3.02 6.48
C HIS A 165 -1.50 1.83 5.84
N SER A 166 -1.39 0.64 6.45
CA SER A 166 -2.08 -0.56 5.98
C SER A 166 -1.74 -0.89 4.53
N TRP A 167 -2.69 -0.85 3.62
CA TRP A 167 -2.48 -0.96 2.17
C TRP A 167 -1.48 0.09 1.65
N GLY A 168 -1.58 1.34 2.14
CA GLY A 168 -0.58 2.37 1.88
C GLY A 168 0.79 2.01 2.43
N GLY A 169 0.87 1.36 3.59
CA GLY A 169 2.12 0.86 4.18
C GLY A 169 2.83 -0.17 3.29
N TYR A 170 2.08 -1.09 2.70
CA TYR A 170 2.57 -1.99 1.65
C TYR A 170 3.03 -1.21 0.42
N SER A 171 2.22 -0.26 -0.02
CA SER A 171 2.48 0.50 -1.25
C SER A 171 3.75 1.32 -1.16
N VAL A 172 3.97 2.07 -0.05
CA VAL A 172 5.17 2.91 0.13
C VAL A 172 6.46 2.12 0.23
N CYS A 173 6.41 0.89 0.73
CA CYS A 173 7.57 0.01 0.77
C CYS A 173 7.86 -0.62 -0.59
N SER A 174 6.82 -1.11 -1.28
CA SER A 174 6.98 -1.83 -2.55
C SER A 174 7.31 -0.89 -3.72
N VAL A 175 6.83 0.37 -3.69
CA VAL A 175 7.09 1.37 -4.74
C VAL A 175 8.56 1.77 -4.83
N LEU A 176 9.36 1.54 -3.81
CA LEU A 176 10.80 1.79 -3.83
C LEU A 176 11.54 1.03 -4.93
N THR A 177 10.97 -0.06 -5.44
CA THR A 177 11.46 -0.76 -6.65
C THR A 177 11.42 0.15 -7.88
N TYR A 178 10.48 1.07 -7.94
CA TYR A 178 10.28 2.00 -9.06
C TYR A 178 10.86 3.39 -8.79
N HIS A 179 10.93 3.78 -7.51
CA HIS A 179 11.42 5.08 -7.04
C HIS A 179 12.55 4.93 -6.00
N PRO A 180 13.72 4.41 -6.42
CA PRO A 180 14.85 4.21 -5.51
C PRO A 180 15.49 5.51 -5.01
N GLU A 181 15.16 6.66 -5.61
CA GLU A 181 15.61 8.02 -5.23
C GLU A 181 14.88 8.58 -4.00
N VAL A 182 13.74 8.00 -3.59
CA VAL A 182 13.00 8.37 -2.38
C VAL A 182 13.93 8.31 -1.16
N LYS A 183 13.89 9.36 -0.32
CA LYS A 183 14.86 9.54 0.78
C LYS A 183 14.49 8.78 2.04
N ALA A 184 13.19 8.75 2.35
CA ALA A 184 12.72 8.13 3.58
C ALA A 184 11.28 7.61 3.44
N VAL A 185 10.96 6.55 4.15
CA VAL A 185 9.63 5.93 4.19
C VAL A 185 9.22 5.70 5.63
N ILE A 186 7.98 6.05 5.97
CA ILE A 186 7.32 5.61 7.20
C ILE A 186 6.13 4.73 6.79
N ALA A 187 6.14 3.48 7.24
CA ALA A 187 5.11 2.50 6.98
C ALA A 187 4.48 2.02 8.29
N CYS A 188 3.19 2.29 8.46
CA CYS A 188 2.41 1.91 9.62
C CYS A 188 1.51 0.71 9.27
N SER A 189 1.55 -0.36 10.07
CA SER A 189 0.68 -1.55 9.93
C SER A 189 0.65 -2.12 8.50
N GLY A 190 1.78 -2.03 7.78
CA GLY A 190 1.92 -2.50 6.40
C GLY A 190 2.21 -4.00 6.34
N PHE A 191 2.11 -4.56 5.13
CA PHE A 191 2.38 -5.98 4.85
C PHE A 191 3.35 -6.13 3.68
N ASN A 192 3.96 -7.32 3.55
CA ASN A 192 5.03 -7.54 2.58
C ASN A 192 4.52 -7.73 1.14
N SER A 193 3.37 -8.38 0.95
CA SER A 193 2.88 -8.71 -0.39
C SER A 193 1.37 -8.92 -0.44
N SER A 194 0.76 -8.62 -1.59
CA SER A 194 -0.65 -8.90 -1.84
C SER A 194 -0.98 -10.37 -1.60
N LEU A 195 -0.17 -11.30 -2.15
CA LEU A 195 -0.41 -12.74 -2.00
C LEU A 195 -0.34 -13.19 -0.53
N GLY A 196 0.53 -12.58 0.28
CA GLY A 196 0.61 -12.83 1.72
C GLY A 196 -0.69 -12.45 2.45
N MET A 197 -1.29 -11.33 2.10
CA MET A 197 -2.58 -10.92 2.68
C MET A 197 -3.73 -11.83 2.24
N PHE A 198 -3.73 -12.32 1.01
CA PHE A 198 -4.67 -13.36 0.58
C PHE A 198 -4.48 -14.65 1.38
N GLU A 199 -3.25 -15.03 1.66
CA GLU A 199 -2.96 -16.19 2.51
C GLU A 199 -3.48 -15.98 3.93
N ALA A 200 -3.19 -14.83 4.54
CA ALA A 200 -3.62 -14.48 5.90
C ALA A 200 -5.14 -14.58 6.05
N GLU A 201 -5.87 -13.87 5.18
CA GLU A 201 -7.33 -13.83 5.24
C GLU A 201 -7.96 -15.19 4.84
N GLY A 202 -7.42 -15.83 3.82
CA GLY A 202 -7.87 -17.15 3.38
C GLY A 202 -7.66 -18.24 4.43
N LYS A 203 -6.59 -18.17 5.23
CA LYS A 203 -6.38 -19.07 6.37
C LYS A 203 -7.47 -18.92 7.43
N LYS A 204 -7.90 -17.70 7.72
CA LYS A 204 -8.99 -17.43 8.66
C LYS A 204 -10.31 -18.05 8.18
N GLN A 205 -10.58 -17.98 6.88
CA GLN A 205 -11.86 -18.42 6.28
C GLN A 205 -11.89 -19.90 5.91
N ALA A 206 -10.82 -20.44 5.35
CA ALA A 206 -10.76 -21.77 4.72
C ALA A 206 -9.64 -22.69 5.25
N GLY A 207 -8.87 -22.22 6.25
CA GLY A 207 -7.72 -22.96 6.76
C GLY A 207 -6.73 -23.32 5.65
N ALA A 208 -6.23 -24.56 5.64
CA ALA A 208 -5.29 -25.03 4.61
C ALA A 208 -5.89 -25.10 3.19
N GLY A 209 -7.20 -24.95 3.03
CA GLY A 209 -7.86 -24.93 1.72
C GLY A 209 -7.40 -23.77 0.83
N ILE A 210 -6.95 -22.67 1.43
CA ILE A 210 -6.45 -21.50 0.69
C ILE A 210 -5.29 -21.85 -0.25
N TYR A 211 -4.45 -22.83 0.09
CA TYR A 211 -3.28 -23.20 -0.71
C TYR A 211 -3.62 -23.78 -2.08
N PHE A 212 -4.86 -24.26 -2.30
CA PHE A 212 -5.33 -24.64 -3.62
C PHE A 212 -5.66 -23.41 -4.50
N ILE A 213 -6.03 -22.29 -3.90
CA ILE A 213 -6.47 -21.07 -4.58
C ILE A 213 -5.30 -20.10 -4.84
N LEU A 214 -4.32 -20.01 -3.92
CA LEU A 214 -3.22 -19.05 -4.02
C LEU A 214 -2.45 -19.06 -5.36
N PRO A 215 -2.16 -20.21 -6.01
CA PRO A 215 -1.50 -20.21 -7.32
C PRO A 215 -2.32 -19.51 -8.40
N PHE A 216 -3.65 -19.59 -8.31
CA PHE A 216 -4.58 -18.93 -9.23
C PHE A 216 -4.72 -17.44 -8.91
N VAL A 217 -4.70 -17.05 -7.64
CA VAL A 217 -4.61 -15.63 -7.22
C VAL A 217 -3.36 -15.00 -7.79
N LYS A 218 -2.18 -15.64 -7.59
CA LYS A 218 -0.91 -15.17 -8.13
C LYS A 218 -0.94 -14.99 -9.65
N LEU A 219 -1.50 -15.96 -10.37
CA LEU A 219 -1.63 -15.89 -11.82
C LEU A 219 -2.61 -14.78 -12.24
N HIS A 220 -3.74 -14.64 -11.54
CA HIS A 220 -4.73 -13.60 -11.80
C HIS A 220 -4.15 -12.20 -11.61
N GLU A 221 -3.46 -11.96 -10.51
CA GLU A 221 -2.81 -10.68 -10.24
C GLU A 221 -1.70 -10.39 -11.26
N TRP A 222 -0.90 -11.39 -11.63
CA TRP A 222 0.12 -11.23 -12.66
C TRP A 222 -0.48 -10.83 -14.02
N ILE A 223 -1.60 -11.45 -14.40
CA ILE A 223 -2.32 -11.09 -15.65
C ILE A 223 -2.87 -9.65 -15.57
N LYS A 224 -3.37 -9.24 -14.39
CA LYS A 224 -4.05 -7.96 -14.20
C LYS A 224 -3.10 -6.78 -14.01
N PHE A 225 -1.98 -6.98 -13.30
CA PHE A 225 -1.08 -5.93 -12.83
C PHE A 225 0.38 -6.11 -13.30
N GLY A 226 0.70 -7.20 -14.01
CA GLY A 226 2.05 -7.45 -14.51
C GLY A 226 3.08 -7.54 -13.39
N GLY A 227 4.19 -6.81 -13.54
CA GLY A 227 5.30 -6.79 -12.59
C GLY A 227 4.92 -6.33 -11.19
N TYR A 228 3.99 -5.37 -11.07
CA TYR A 228 3.56 -4.83 -9.77
C TYR A 228 2.97 -5.89 -8.83
N ALA A 229 2.32 -6.94 -9.37
CA ALA A 229 1.84 -8.06 -8.58
C ALA A 229 2.95 -8.95 -8.01
N SER A 230 4.16 -8.86 -8.55
CA SER A 230 5.29 -9.71 -8.18
C SER A 230 6.26 -9.02 -7.22
N HIS A 231 6.26 -7.69 -7.17
CA HIS A 231 7.11 -6.92 -6.28
C HIS A 231 6.54 -6.87 -4.86
N THR A 232 7.43 -7.03 -3.90
CA THR A 232 7.13 -7.03 -2.48
C THR A 232 7.78 -5.82 -1.81
N ALA A 233 7.43 -5.54 -0.55
CA ALA A 233 8.14 -4.53 0.23
C ALA A 233 9.64 -4.88 0.37
N MET A 234 9.97 -6.18 0.53
CA MET A 234 11.35 -6.65 0.60
C MET A 234 12.15 -6.37 -0.68
N ASP A 235 11.52 -6.48 -1.86
CA ASP A 235 12.15 -6.10 -3.13
C ASP A 235 12.46 -4.60 -3.14
N GLY A 236 11.51 -3.75 -2.74
CA GLY A 236 11.73 -2.31 -2.63
C GLY A 236 12.87 -1.95 -1.69
N PHE A 237 12.98 -2.61 -0.54
CA PHE A 237 14.07 -2.39 0.42
C PHE A 237 15.44 -2.79 -0.12
N SER A 238 15.50 -3.84 -0.94
CA SER A 238 16.75 -4.32 -1.55
C SER A 238 17.23 -3.44 -2.71
N GLU A 239 16.31 -2.77 -3.40
CA GLU A 239 16.61 -1.96 -4.58
C GLU A 239 16.78 -0.47 -4.28
N SER A 240 16.48 -0.03 -3.04
CA SER A 240 16.57 1.36 -2.61
C SER A 240 17.54 1.54 -1.44
N ASN A 241 18.08 2.76 -1.32
CA ASN A 241 18.85 3.21 -0.16
C ASN A 241 18.01 4.09 0.80
N ALA A 242 16.69 4.14 0.63
CA ALA A 242 15.81 4.90 1.50
C ALA A 242 15.99 4.50 2.97
N ALA A 243 15.90 5.47 3.86
CA ALA A 243 15.74 5.18 5.28
C ALA A 243 14.28 4.74 5.52
N VAL A 244 14.06 3.71 6.32
CA VAL A 244 12.75 3.11 6.51
C VAL A 244 12.40 3.03 7.99
N MET A 245 11.25 3.58 8.36
CA MET A 245 10.65 3.40 9.69
C MET A 245 9.43 2.51 9.55
N ILE A 246 9.42 1.41 10.28
CA ILE A 246 8.32 0.43 10.30
C ILE A 246 7.66 0.45 11.67
N LEU A 247 6.34 0.67 11.67
CA LEU A 247 5.52 0.63 12.86
C LEU A 247 4.47 -0.46 12.77
N HIS A 248 4.25 -1.19 13.87
CA HIS A 248 3.22 -2.22 13.93
C HIS A 248 2.73 -2.43 15.37
N SER A 249 1.49 -2.86 15.54
CA SER A 249 0.97 -3.35 16.82
C SER A 249 0.76 -4.86 16.74
N PHE A 250 1.20 -5.59 17.78
CA PHE A 250 1.16 -7.05 17.75
C PHE A 250 -0.26 -7.62 17.95
N ASP A 251 -1.20 -6.81 18.41
CA ASP A 251 -2.62 -7.12 18.48
C ASP A 251 -3.41 -6.73 17.21
N ASP A 252 -2.73 -6.34 16.11
CA ASP A 252 -3.35 -6.03 14.84
C ASP A 252 -4.00 -7.28 14.21
N GLU A 253 -5.34 -7.35 14.27
CA GLU A 253 -6.10 -8.46 13.71
C GLU A 253 -6.33 -8.32 12.19
N MET A 254 -6.16 -7.11 11.62
CA MET A 254 -6.33 -6.86 10.19
C MET A 254 -5.09 -7.26 9.39
N VAL A 255 -3.93 -6.84 9.85
CA VAL A 255 -2.63 -7.17 9.27
C VAL A 255 -1.76 -7.84 10.34
N PRO A 256 -1.75 -9.17 10.43
CA PRO A 256 -0.89 -9.85 11.40
C PRO A 256 0.59 -9.56 11.16
N ALA A 257 1.36 -9.27 12.23
CA ALA A 257 2.77 -8.88 12.15
C ALA A 257 3.64 -9.86 11.35
N GLU A 258 3.29 -11.15 11.37
CA GLU A 258 3.97 -12.22 10.62
C GLU A 258 3.94 -12.04 9.08
N TYR A 259 3.05 -11.20 8.54
CA TYR A 259 2.95 -10.90 7.11
C TYR A 259 3.63 -9.58 6.69
N GLY A 260 4.24 -8.89 7.64
CA GLY A 260 4.94 -7.62 7.42
C GLY A 260 6.10 -7.44 8.37
N TYR A 261 5.85 -6.86 9.55
CA TYR A 261 6.86 -6.45 10.54
C TYR A 261 7.90 -7.55 10.83
N ASP A 262 7.48 -8.77 11.11
CA ASP A 262 8.40 -9.87 11.48
C ASP A 262 9.34 -10.23 10.33
N ILE A 263 8.83 -10.28 9.09
CA ILE A 263 9.63 -10.53 7.87
C ILE A 263 10.72 -9.47 7.73
N TYR A 264 10.37 -8.20 7.95
CA TYR A 264 11.29 -7.08 7.80
C TYR A 264 12.33 -7.07 8.92
N TYR A 265 11.88 -7.29 10.16
CA TYR A 265 12.75 -7.29 11.33
C TYR A 265 13.76 -8.44 11.30
N GLU A 266 13.35 -9.64 10.85
CA GLU A 266 14.27 -10.77 10.70
C GLU A 266 15.41 -10.46 9.73
N THR A 267 15.15 -9.68 8.67
CA THR A 267 16.16 -9.39 7.64
C THR A 267 16.93 -8.11 7.91
N TYR A 268 16.26 -7.07 8.40
CA TYR A 268 16.81 -5.71 8.48
C TYR A 268 16.90 -5.15 9.91
N GLY A 269 16.67 -5.96 10.94
CA GLY A 269 16.67 -5.52 12.34
C GLY A 269 18.01 -4.89 12.80
N ASP A 270 19.13 -5.31 12.18
CA ASP A 270 20.48 -4.78 12.44
C ASP A 270 20.95 -3.75 11.37
N ASP A 271 20.13 -3.45 10.33
CA ASP A 271 20.49 -2.47 9.31
C ASP A 271 20.16 -1.05 9.80
N SER A 272 21.17 -0.20 9.87
CA SER A 272 21.05 1.19 10.34
C SER A 272 20.15 2.10 9.50
N ARG A 273 19.74 1.67 8.30
CA ARG A 273 18.71 2.35 7.49
C ARG A 273 17.31 2.17 8.07
N PHE A 274 17.10 1.13 8.88
CA PHE A 274 15.81 0.76 9.41
C PHE A 274 15.65 1.19 10.86
N ARG A 275 14.45 1.62 11.18
CA ARG A 275 13.97 1.84 12.54
C ARG A 275 12.67 1.09 12.72
N PHE A 276 12.63 0.20 13.71
CA PHE A 276 11.46 -0.61 14.03
C PHE A 276 10.84 -0.12 15.33
N ILE A 277 9.53 0.11 15.30
CA ILE A 277 8.71 0.48 16.47
C ILE A 277 7.56 -0.51 16.54
N HIS A 278 7.36 -1.11 17.70
CA HIS A 278 6.23 -1.99 17.92
C HIS A 278 5.44 -1.59 19.17
N PHE A 279 4.17 -1.92 19.15
CA PHE A 279 3.25 -1.73 20.25
C PHE A 279 2.56 -3.06 20.56
N GLU A 280 2.08 -3.22 21.80
CA GLU A 280 1.42 -4.45 22.23
C GLU A 280 -0.10 -4.40 22.02
N ASP A 281 -0.72 -3.19 22.07
CA ASP A 281 -2.16 -2.99 22.24
C ASP A 281 -2.73 -1.73 21.56
N ARG A 282 -2.17 -1.33 20.42
CA ARG A 282 -2.66 -0.17 19.64
C ARG A 282 -3.56 -0.55 18.44
N GLY A 283 -3.69 -1.84 18.16
CA GLY A 283 -4.47 -2.33 17.02
C GLY A 283 -3.95 -1.86 15.68
N HIS A 284 -4.82 -1.85 14.68
CA HIS A 284 -4.46 -1.54 13.30
C HIS A 284 -4.01 -0.08 13.07
N ASN A 285 -4.59 0.88 13.78
CA ASN A 285 -4.20 2.30 13.70
C ASN A 285 -3.09 2.62 14.70
N CYS A 286 -1.95 1.94 14.59
CA CYS A 286 -0.87 1.96 15.58
C CYS A 286 -0.24 3.35 15.84
N PHE A 287 -0.55 4.35 15.02
CA PHE A 287 -0.17 5.76 15.22
C PHE A 287 -1.11 6.53 16.14
N ASN A 288 -2.19 5.91 16.63
CA ASN A 288 -3.07 6.44 17.66
C ASN A 288 -2.75 5.82 19.01
N ASP A 289 -2.99 6.57 20.07
CA ASP A 289 -3.05 6.10 21.44
C ASP A 289 -4.50 6.14 21.99
N GLU A 290 -4.68 5.92 23.29
CA GLU A 290 -6.00 5.98 23.95
C GLU A 290 -6.70 7.36 23.86
N THR A 291 -5.94 8.44 23.57
CA THR A 291 -6.45 9.81 23.48
C THR A 291 -6.71 10.29 22.05
N GLY A 292 -6.29 9.52 21.07
CA GLY A 292 -6.37 9.81 19.62
C GLY A 292 -5.01 9.75 18.95
N LEU A 293 -4.70 10.72 18.09
CA LEU A 293 -3.42 10.78 17.39
C LEU A 293 -2.25 11.02 18.38
N ASP A 294 -1.29 10.10 18.40
CA ASP A 294 -0.10 10.18 19.26
C ASP A 294 0.86 11.27 18.77
N THR A 295 0.82 12.43 19.40
CA THR A 295 1.64 13.59 19.00
C THR A 295 3.13 13.39 19.27
N GLU A 296 3.52 12.62 20.30
CA GLU A 296 4.91 12.31 20.59
C GLU A 296 5.50 11.41 19.48
N LEU A 297 4.73 10.45 19.02
CA LEU A 297 5.08 9.62 17.88
C LEU A 297 5.19 10.43 16.57
N LEU A 298 4.31 11.42 16.38
CA LEU A 298 4.39 12.30 15.21
C LEU A 298 5.61 13.23 15.24
N GLU A 299 6.03 13.71 16.42
CA GLU A 299 7.31 14.42 16.57
C GLU A 299 8.48 13.55 16.13
N ASP A 300 8.43 12.25 16.46
CA ASP A 300 9.41 11.25 16.05
C ASP A 300 9.43 11.05 14.53
N PHE A 301 8.26 11.05 13.87
CA PHE A 301 8.15 11.00 12.40
C PHE A 301 8.80 12.22 11.74
N VAL A 302 8.50 13.41 12.25
CA VAL A 302 9.10 14.67 11.77
C VAL A 302 10.62 14.63 11.95
N GLY A 303 11.10 14.25 13.13
CA GLY A 303 12.54 14.13 13.41
C GLY A 303 13.25 13.12 12.51
N PHE A 304 12.58 12.01 12.17
CA PHE A 304 13.10 11.02 11.24
C PHE A 304 13.28 11.60 9.83
N TYR A 305 12.27 12.29 9.29
CA TYR A 305 12.38 12.94 7.98
C TYR A 305 13.43 14.06 7.97
N GLU A 306 13.46 14.91 8.99
CA GLU A 306 14.46 15.99 9.11
C GLU A 306 15.89 15.47 9.03
N GLN A 307 16.19 14.43 9.78
CA GLN A 307 17.52 13.82 9.78
C GLN A 307 17.92 13.33 8.39
N LYS A 308 16.96 12.77 7.61
CA LYS A 308 17.26 12.18 6.31
C LYS A 308 17.32 13.22 5.19
N PHE A 309 16.57 14.30 5.30
CA PHE A 309 16.68 15.41 4.34
C PHE A 309 17.93 16.26 4.54
N SER A 310 18.38 16.45 5.78
CA SER A 310 19.57 17.25 6.10
C SER A 310 20.86 16.60 5.63
N GLN A 311 20.96 15.27 5.60
CA GLN A 311 22.16 14.54 5.19
C GLN A 311 22.54 14.70 3.72
N ASN A 312 21.66 15.29 2.88
CA ASN A 312 21.88 15.46 1.44
C ASN A 312 22.31 16.88 1.04
N THR A 313 22.46 17.83 1.97
CA THR A 313 22.93 19.20 1.69
C THR A 313 24.46 19.35 1.72
N ASP A 314 25.20 18.33 2.18
CA ASP A 314 26.66 18.35 2.34
C ASP A 314 27.41 17.48 1.30
N GLY A 315 26.78 17.09 0.19
CA GLY A 315 27.37 16.26 -0.87
C GLY A 315 27.61 16.97 -2.19
#